data_7d0073e80e2c9e744018375a1e5846af
#
_entry.id   7d0073e80e2c9e744018375a1e5846af
#
_cell.length_a   1.000
_cell.length_b   1.000
_cell.length_c   1.000
_cell.angle_alpha   90.00
_cell.angle_beta   90.00
_cell.angle_gamma   90.00
#
_symmetry.space_group_name_H-M   'P 1'
#
loop_
_entity.id
_entity.type
_entity.pdbx_description
1 polymer ?
#
loop_
_entity_poly.entity_id
_entity_poly.type
_entity_poly.pdbx_seq_one_letter_code
_entity_poly.pdbx_strand_id
1 'polypeptide(L)'
;MYHHYTFTTEQLGETEWAMPLLAQTLADWGFESFQEEPDKGLLHAYISDDAWQESEEVASQLATDAGTLTLYNIEWHYGQSVASSGDWLAAWRSTTFEPISLRGRMLVTTPELAPSSPTHELQLLIEAYNSFGSGEHHTTRMILEHLFDYDVTGAQVIDMGCGTGILGIAALLLGADSLVAIDISSECVTNTLHNLQLNGFASSERISVLHGDAGQLSAYPGKADLLFANIHRNIILEDLPRYVAAVRSGGEVWLSGFLLSDRTAICQGLASVGLEIIDEATSEEWLFVRTRKA
;
A
#
# COMPACT_ATOMS: atom_id res chain seq x y z
N MET A 1 13.02 4.43 -16.31
CA MET A 1 13.28 3.09 -16.89
C MET A 1 13.60 2.17 -15.73
N TYR A 2 13.25 0.87 -15.80
CA TYR A 2 13.53 -0.09 -14.74
C TYR A 2 14.49 -1.17 -15.24
N HIS A 3 15.41 -1.57 -14.39
CA HIS A 3 16.21 -2.78 -14.57
C HIS A 3 15.45 -3.93 -13.91
N HIS A 4 15.24 -4.99 -14.65
CA HIS A 4 14.61 -6.21 -14.19
C HIS A 4 15.67 -7.30 -14.01
N TYR A 5 15.74 -7.83 -12.82
CA TYR A 5 16.58 -8.97 -12.48
C TYR A 5 15.72 -10.19 -12.21
N THR A 6 16.18 -11.31 -12.71
CA THR A 6 15.54 -12.61 -12.45
C THR A 6 16.56 -13.48 -11.70
N PHE A 7 16.22 -13.91 -10.50
CA PHE A 7 17.02 -14.79 -9.68
C PHE A 7 16.41 -16.18 -9.67
N THR A 8 17.22 -17.22 -9.92
CA THR A 8 16.78 -18.61 -9.93
C THR A 8 17.71 -19.46 -9.06
N THR A 9 17.16 -20.48 -8.39
CA THR A 9 17.92 -21.48 -7.68
C THR A 9 17.40 -22.88 -7.97
N GLU A 10 18.29 -23.87 -7.96
CA GLU A 10 17.94 -25.28 -8.05
C GLU A 10 17.61 -25.90 -6.67
N GLN A 11 17.84 -25.15 -5.58
CA GLN A 11 17.62 -25.60 -4.20
C GLN A 11 16.15 -25.36 -3.77
N LEU A 12 15.18 -25.95 -4.48
CA LEU A 12 13.75 -25.69 -4.29
C LEU A 12 13.23 -25.98 -2.87
N GLY A 13 13.87 -26.89 -2.12
CA GLY A 13 13.49 -27.18 -0.73
C GLY A 13 13.79 -26.06 0.26
N GLU A 14 14.56 -25.06 -0.14
CA GLU A 14 14.99 -23.95 0.73
C GLU A 14 14.31 -22.62 0.36
N THR A 15 13.53 -22.59 -0.74
CA THR A 15 12.99 -21.34 -1.28
C THR A 15 11.98 -20.66 -0.37
N GLU A 16 11.20 -21.41 0.39
CA GLU A 16 10.17 -20.91 1.29
C GLU A 16 10.72 -19.89 2.33
N TRP A 17 11.91 -20.15 2.87
CA TRP A 17 12.53 -19.22 3.82
C TRP A 17 13.60 -18.31 3.18
N ALA A 18 14.27 -18.77 2.14
CA ALA A 18 15.41 -18.06 1.54
C ALA A 18 14.99 -16.95 0.57
N MET A 19 13.87 -17.11 -0.13
CA MET A 19 13.40 -16.14 -1.10
C MET A 19 12.96 -14.82 -0.45
N PRO A 20 12.22 -14.81 0.65
CA PRO A 20 11.94 -13.57 1.39
C PRO A 20 13.20 -12.88 1.91
N LEU A 21 14.22 -13.63 2.34
CA LEU A 21 15.51 -13.06 2.77
C LEU A 21 16.31 -12.47 1.61
N LEU A 22 16.27 -13.11 0.44
CA LEU A 22 16.85 -12.55 -0.77
C LEU A 22 16.14 -11.26 -1.16
N ALA A 23 14.81 -11.25 -1.17
CA ALA A 23 14.01 -10.06 -1.48
C ALA A 23 14.31 -8.91 -0.50
N GLN A 24 14.45 -9.21 0.81
CA GLN A 24 14.83 -8.20 1.81
C GLN A 24 16.23 -7.64 1.53
N THR A 25 17.20 -8.50 1.23
CA THR A 25 18.56 -8.05 0.91
C THR A 25 18.59 -7.17 -0.33
N LEU A 26 17.84 -7.55 -1.36
CA LEU A 26 17.71 -6.75 -2.58
C LEU A 26 16.99 -5.42 -2.33
N ALA A 27 16.00 -5.38 -1.44
CA ALA A 27 15.36 -4.16 -1.02
C ALA A 27 16.35 -3.20 -0.33
N ASP A 28 17.24 -3.73 0.53
CA ASP A 28 18.31 -2.96 1.14
C ASP A 28 19.30 -2.40 0.11
N TRP A 29 19.42 -3.03 -1.06
CA TRP A 29 20.24 -2.58 -2.20
C TRP A 29 19.51 -1.62 -3.14
N GLY A 30 18.25 -1.27 -2.82
CA GLY A 30 17.46 -0.29 -3.57
C GLY A 30 16.47 -0.88 -4.57
N PHE A 31 16.25 -2.20 -4.56
CA PHE A 31 15.17 -2.78 -5.35
C PHE A 31 13.80 -2.44 -4.74
N GLU A 32 12.85 -2.09 -5.58
CA GLU A 32 11.58 -1.47 -5.18
C GLU A 32 10.38 -2.43 -5.30
N SER A 33 10.51 -3.49 -6.11
CA SER A 33 9.40 -4.42 -6.38
C SER A 33 9.90 -5.84 -6.59
N PHE A 34 9.11 -6.81 -6.10
CA PHE A 34 9.44 -8.23 -6.14
C PHE A 34 8.24 -9.06 -6.55
N GLN A 35 8.50 -10.14 -7.30
CA GLN A 35 7.50 -11.17 -7.60
C GLN A 35 8.15 -12.53 -7.33
N GLU A 36 7.57 -13.27 -6.41
CA GLU A 36 8.09 -14.56 -5.95
C GLU A 36 7.30 -15.71 -6.59
N GLU A 37 8.02 -16.71 -7.11
CA GLU A 37 7.48 -17.98 -7.57
C GLU A 37 8.24 -19.13 -6.87
N PRO A 38 7.95 -19.41 -5.58
CA PRO A 38 8.72 -20.33 -4.75
C PRO A 38 8.77 -21.75 -5.32
N ASP A 39 7.67 -22.24 -5.86
CA ASP A 39 7.57 -23.57 -6.50
C ASP A 39 8.51 -23.74 -7.70
N LYS A 40 8.91 -22.63 -8.33
CA LYS A 40 9.85 -22.62 -9.45
C LYS A 40 11.26 -22.20 -9.04
N GLY A 41 11.49 -21.83 -7.78
CA GLY A 41 12.74 -21.27 -7.32
C GLY A 41 13.09 -19.94 -8.00
N LEU A 42 12.10 -19.10 -8.29
CA LEU A 42 12.22 -17.92 -9.14
C LEU A 42 11.78 -16.68 -8.39
N LEU A 43 12.64 -15.65 -8.38
CA LEU A 43 12.34 -14.30 -7.89
C LEU A 43 12.61 -13.29 -8.99
N HIS A 44 11.62 -12.48 -9.32
CA HIS A 44 11.77 -11.29 -10.13
C HIS A 44 11.95 -10.07 -9.22
N ALA A 45 12.94 -9.24 -9.50
CA ALA A 45 13.24 -8.03 -8.73
C ALA A 45 13.43 -6.85 -9.68
N TYR A 46 12.92 -5.68 -9.30
CA TYR A 46 12.93 -4.48 -10.14
C TYR A 46 13.55 -3.32 -9.37
N ILE A 47 14.42 -2.56 -10.05
CA ILE A 47 15.08 -1.37 -9.51
C ILE A 47 15.00 -0.25 -10.54
N SER A 48 14.70 0.98 -10.11
CA SER A 48 14.69 2.13 -11.00
C SER A 48 16.06 2.46 -11.54
N ASP A 49 16.12 3.13 -12.70
CA ASP A 49 17.38 3.50 -13.35
C ASP A 49 18.25 4.40 -12.45
N ASP A 50 17.61 5.31 -11.73
CA ASP A 50 18.29 6.22 -10.80
C ASP A 50 18.85 5.44 -9.59
N ALA A 51 18.04 4.61 -8.94
CA ALA A 51 18.50 3.79 -7.81
C ALA A 51 19.55 2.76 -8.23
N TRP A 52 19.44 2.20 -9.43
CA TRP A 52 20.44 1.27 -9.98
C TRP A 52 21.81 1.94 -10.19
N GLN A 53 21.84 3.19 -10.66
CA GLN A 53 23.08 3.95 -10.86
C GLN A 53 23.70 4.43 -9.54
N GLU A 54 22.91 4.65 -8.51
CA GLU A 54 23.36 5.14 -7.20
C GLU A 54 23.74 4.00 -6.23
N SER A 55 23.32 2.75 -6.49
CA SER A 55 23.61 1.61 -5.60
C SER A 55 25.01 1.03 -5.84
N GLU A 56 25.89 1.22 -4.85
CA GLU A 56 27.23 0.61 -4.85
C GLU A 56 27.13 -0.93 -4.80
N GLU A 57 26.16 -1.49 -4.10
CA GLU A 57 25.92 -2.93 -3.97
C GLU A 57 25.51 -3.54 -5.30
N VAL A 58 24.57 -2.93 -6.02
CA VAL A 58 24.18 -3.37 -7.36
C VAL A 58 25.36 -3.29 -8.32
N ALA A 59 26.09 -2.19 -8.31
CA ALA A 59 27.26 -2.01 -9.17
C ALA A 59 28.36 -3.05 -8.87
N SER A 60 28.56 -3.43 -7.61
CA SER A 60 29.58 -4.37 -7.19
C SER A 60 29.18 -5.84 -7.34
N GLN A 61 27.93 -6.19 -7.13
CA GLN A 61 27.43 -7.55 -7.05
C GLN A 61 26.68 -8.02 -8.30
N LEU A 62 25.93 -7.12 -8.94
CA LEU A 62 24.98 -7.45 -10.01
C LEU A 62 25.23 -6.69 -11.33
N ALA A 63 26.37 -6.04 -11.48
CA ALA A 63 26.67 -5.21 -12.67
C ALA A 63 26.92 -5.99 -13.98
N THR A 64 26.76 -7.31 -13.96
CA THR A 64 26.96 -8.17 -15.14
C THR A 64 25.60 -8.64 -15.70
N ASP A 65 25.51 -8.87 -17.01
CA ASP A 65 24.27 -9.32 -17.68
C ASP A 65 23.76 -10.67 -17.16
N ALA A 66 24.65 -11.52 -16.64
CA ALA A 66 24.30 -12.77 -15.97
C ALA A 66 25.41 -13.15 -14.99
N GLY A 67 25.04 -13.78 -13.88
CA GLY A 67 26.00 -14.17 -12.88
C GLY A 67 25.42 -15.08 -11.81
N THR A 68 26.22 -15.28 -10.78
CA THR A 68 25.85 -16.08 -9.61
C THR A 68 26.03 -15.24 -8.38
N LEU A 69 25.06 -15.27 -7.49
CA LEU A 69 25.06 -14.62 -6.19
C LEU A 69 24.86 -15.68 -5.11
N THR A 70 25.77 -15.75 -4.13
CA THR A 70 25.62 -16.67 -3.00
C THR A 70 25.18 -15.88 -1.77
N LEU A 71 23.97 -16.11 -1.32
CA LEU A 71 23.42 -15.54 -0.09
C LEU A 71 22.80 -16.64 0.76
N TYR A 72 23.05 -16.60 2.06
CA TYR A 72 22.48 -17.55 3.04
C TYR A 72 22.79 -19.03 2.71
N ASN A 73 23.97 -19.32 2.14
CA ASN A 73 24.42 -20.64 1.63
C ASN A 73 23.59 -21.18 0.46
N ILE A 74 22.82 -20.33 -0.21
CA ILE A 74 22.08 -20.66 -1.42
C ILE A 74 22.75 -19.96 -2.59
N GLU A 75 22.93 -20.70 -3.67
CA GLU A 75 23.40 -20.17 -4.93
C GLU A 75 22.22 -19.74 -5.78
N TRP A 76 22.20 -18.45 -6.12
CA TRP A 76 21.22 -17.82 -7.01
C TRP A 76 21.88 -17.49 -8.33
N HIS A 77 21.35 -18.02 -9.40
CA HIS A 77 21.73 -17.57 -10.75
C HIS A 77 20.85 -16.39 -11.12
N TYR A 78 21.45 -15.32 -11.62
CA TYR A 78 20.68 -14.15 -12.02
C TYR A 78 20.98 -13.70 -13.44
N GLY A 79 19.97 -13.11 -14.08
CA GLY A 79 20.07 -12.42 -15.36
C GLY A 79 19.44 -11.04 -15.25
N GLN A 80 19.96 -10.09 -16.03
CA GLN A 80 19.40 -8.73 -16.13
C GLN A 80 18.75 -8.52 -17.50
N SER A 81 17.62 -7.83 -17.51
CA SER A 81 17.01 -7.27 -18.70
C SER A 81 16.54 -5.83 -18.44
N VAL A 82 16.48 -5.02 -19.48
CA VAL A 82 15.92 -3.67 -19.36
C VAL A 82 14.44 -3.77 -19.66
N ALA A 83 13.61 -3.48 -18.65
CA ALA A 83 12.17 -3.40 -18.85
C ALA A 83 11.82 -1.96 -19.28
N SER A 84 11.22 -1.80 -20.46
CA SER A 84 10.60 -0.52 -20.82
C SER A 84 9.37 -0.34 -19.91
N SER A 85 9.21 0.84 -19.31
CA SER A 85 8.17 1.17 -18.33
C SER A 85 6.72 0.93 -18.80
N GLY A 86 6.51 0.54 -20.05
CA GLY A 86 5.20 0.26 -20.63
C GLY A 86 4.80 -1.23 -20.72
N ASP A 87 5.75 -2.12 -20.98
CA ASP A 87 5.41 -3.49 -21.36
C ASP A 87 5.17 -4.46 -20.20
N TRP A 88 5.93 -4.35 -19.10
CA TRP A 88 5.74 -5.23 -17.95
C TRP A 88 4.52 -4.82 -17.10
N LEU A 89 4.25 -3.50 -16.97
CA LEU A 89 3.03 -2.98 -16.35
C LEU A 89 1.78 -3.46 -17.10
N ALA A 90 1.82 -3.48 -18.43
CA ALA A 90 0.72 -3.99 -19.25
C ALA A 90 0.56 -5.50 -19.10
N ALA A 91 1.66 -6.26 -19.03
CA ALA A 91 1.63 -7.71 -18.84
C ALA A 91 1.18 -8.08 -17.41
N TRP A 92 1.62 -7.35 -16.38
CA TRP A 92 1.20 -7.55 -14.99
C TRP A 92 -0.28 -7.18 -14.79
N ARG A 93 -0.76 -6.10 -15.43
CA ARG A 93 -2.17 -5.69 -15.42
C ARG A 93 -3.11 -6.74 -16.04
N SER A 94 -2.63 -7.48 -17.05
CA SER A 94 -3.48 -8.40 -17.81
C SER A 94 -3.60 -9.79 -17.20
N THR A 95 -2.77 -10.16 -16.20
CA THR A 95 -2.65 -11.56 -15.79
C THR A 95 -3.11 -11.89 -14.38
N THR A 96 -3.36 -10.92 -13.48
CA THR A 96 -3.55 -11.29 -12.06
C THR A 96 -4.61 -10.52 -11.26
N PHE A 97 -5.09 -9.34 -11.68
CA PHE A 97 -6.12 -8.65 -10.89
C PHE A 97 -7.50 -9.25 -11.13
N GLU A 98 -8.10 -9.82 -10.11
CA GLU A 98 -9.50 -10.25 -10.13
C GLU A 98 -10.39 -9.20 -9.45
N PRO A 99 -11.52 -8.79 -10.06
CA PRO A 99 -12.45 -7.86 -9.45
C PRO A 99 -12.93 -8.34 -8.07
N ILE A 100 -12.84 -7.47 -7.07
CA ILE A 100 -13.12 -7.79 -5.67
C ILE A 100 -14.52 -7.31 -5.30
N SER A 101 -15.41 -8.23 -4.91
CA SER A 101 -16.71 -7.88 -4.36
C SER A 101 -16.62 -7.69 -2.85
N LEU A 102 -16.84 -6.46 -2.39
CA LEU A 102 -16.89 -6.12 -0.98
C LEU A 102 -18.33 -6.16 -0.48
N ARG A 103 -18.66 -7.16 0.33
CA ARG A 103 -19.99 -7.39 0.92
C ARG A 103 -21.15 -7.37 -0.08
N GLY A 104 -20.90 -7.64 -1.37
CA GLY A 104 -21.91 -7.55 -2.45
C GLY A 104 -22.42 -6.13 -2.74
N ARG A 105 -21.81 -5.10 -2.14
CA ARG A 105 -22.24 -3.70 -2.27
C ARG A 105 -21.30 -2.86 -3.13
N MET A 106 -19.98 -3.07 -3.04
CA MET A 106 -18.98 -2.36 -3.83
C MET A 106 -18.14 -3.34 -4.63
N LEU A 107 -17.95 -3.07 -5.91
CA LEU A 107 -17.01 -3.78 -6.76
C LEU A 107 -15.74 -2.96 -6.90
N VAL A 108 -14.61 -3.47 -6.43
CA VAL A 108 -13.29 -2.92 -6.74
C VAL A 108 -12.81 -3.58 -8.02
N THR A 109 -12.46 -2.79 -9.04
CA THR A 109 -12.08 -3.29 -10.35
C THR A 109 -11.20 -2.28 -11.10
N THR A 110 -10.58 -2.70 -12.19
CA THR A 110 -9.93 -1.78 -13.13
C THR A 110 -10.91 -1.31 -14.19
N PRO A 111 -10.63 -0.20 -14.90
CA PRO A 111 -11.48 0.25 -16.02
C PRO A 111 -11.71 -0.80 -17.08
N GLU A 112 -10.68 -1.63 -17.39
CA GLU A 112 -10.75 -2.69 -18.42
C GLU A 112 -11.65 -3.85 -18.02
N LEU A 113 -11.68 -4.19 -16.72
CA LEU A 113 -12.45 -5.31 -16.17
C LEU A 113 -13.84 -4.87 -15.66
N ALA A 114 -14.12 -3.57 -15.72
CA ALA A 114 -15.37 -3.01 -15.26
C ALA A 114 -16.53 -3.55 -16.09
N PRO A 115 -17.59 -4.10 -15.45
CA PRO A 115 -18.75 -4.61 -16.18
C PRO A 115 -19.49 -3.47 -16.89
N SER A 116 -19.96 -3.74 -18.12
CA SER A 116 -20.73 -2.75 -18.91
C SER A 116 -22.09 -2.38 -18.29
N SER A 117 -22.55 -3.15 -17.31
CA SER A 117 -23.76 -2.85 -16.52
C SER A 117 -23.46 -2.98 -15.04
N PRO A 118 -24.00 -2.10 -14.18
CA PRO A 118 -23.76 -2.16 -12.73
C PRO A 118 -24.19 -3.51 -12.15
N THR A 119 -23.26 -4.17 -11.43
CA THR A 119 -23.50 -5.43 -10.72
C THR A 119 -23.58 -5.22 -9.21
N HIS A 120 -23.13 -4.06 -8.73
CA HIS A 120 -23.08 -3.65 -7.33
C HIS A 120 -23.67 -2.23 -7.19
N GLU A 121 -23.98 -1.83 -5.95
CA GLU A 121 -24.46 -0.48 -5.65
C GLU A 121 -23.40 0.58 -5.97
N LEU A 122 -22.13 0.26 -5.69
CA LEU A 122 -20.98 1.13 -5.90
C LEU A 122 -19.90 0.41 -6.73
N GLN A 123 -19.17 1.16 -7.50
CA GLN A 123 -18.01 0.71 -8.24
C GLN A 123 -16.82 1.60 -7.90
N LEU A 124 -15.72 0.99 -7.51
CA LEU A 124 -14.45 1.63 -7.18
C LEU A 124 -13.44 1.23 -8.24
N LEU A 125 -13.07 2.17 -9.10
CA LEU A 125 -12.09 1.96 -10.17
C LEU A 125 -10.69 2.28 -9.65
N ILE A 126 -9.79 1.29 -9.69
CA ILE A 126 -8.42 1.44 -9.23
C ILE A 126 -7.44 0.89 -10.26
N GLU A 127 -6.48 1.71 -10.61
CA GLU A 127 -5.27 1.32 -11.33
C GLU A 127 -4.07 1.53 -10.40
N ALA A 128 -3.31 0.48 -10.13
CA ALA A 128 -2.11 0.53 -9.29
C ALA A 128 -0.86 0.66 -10.18
N TYR A 129 -0.37 1.89 -10.35
CA TYR A 129 0.89 2.18 -11.03
C TYR A 129 2.02 2.20 -10.01
N ASN A 130 2.73 1.10 -9.79
CA ASN A 130 3.83 1.02 -8.80
C ASN A 130 3.44 1.53 -7.40
N SER A 131 2.16 1.53 -7.06
CA SER A 131 1.63 2.01 -5.80
C SER A 131 0.93 0.89 -5.07
N PHE A 132 1.12 0.80 -3.77
CA PHE A 132 0.38 -0.13 -2.90
C PHE A 132 -1.10 0.25 -2.85
N GLY A 133 -1.98 -0.76 -2.74
CA GLY A 133 -3.42 -0.54 -2.54
C GLY A 133 -4.29 -0.92 -3.74
N SER A 134 -4.03 -2.07 -4.39
CA SER A 134 -4.96 -2.65 -5.39
C SER A 134 -6.30 -3.10 -4.79
N GLY A 135 -6.36 -3.27 -3.48
CA GLY A 135 -7.51 -3.83 -2.76
C GLY A 135 -7.37 -5.33 -2.43
N GLU A 136 -6.42 -6.03 -3.03
CA GLU A 136 -6.21 -7.47 -2.83
C GLU A 136 -5.59 -7.79 -1.47
N HIS A 137 -4.71 -6.91 -0.99
CA HIS A 137 -4.00 -7.13 0.26
C HIS A 137 -4.95 -7.13 1.48
N HIS A 138 -4.72 -8.05 2.41
CA HIS A 138 -5.54 -8.26 3.61
C HIS A 138 -5.79 -6.97 4.41
N THR A 139 -4.76 -6.14 4.59
CA THR A 139 -4.85 -4.88 5.36
C THR A 139 -5.79 -3.88 4.71
N THR A 140 -5.69 -3.69 3.40
CA THR A 140 -6.56 -2.80 2.62
C THR A 140 -7.99 -3.31 2.65
N ARG A 141 -8.17 -4.61 2.44
CA ARG A 141 -9.49 -5.25 2.43
C ARG A 141 -10.20 -5.12 3.77
N MET A 142 -9.51 -5.35 4.89
CA MET A 142 -10.08 -5.19 6.23
C MET A 142 -10.64 -3.79 6.44
N ILE A 143 -9.89 -2.75 6.08
CA ILE A 143 -10.35 -1.36 6.21
C ILE A 143 -11.57 -1.09 5.33
N LEU A 144 -11.52 -1.49 4.05
CA LEU A 144 -12.63 -1.32 3.11
C LEU A 144 -13.91 -2.01 3.59
N GLU A 145 -13.81 -3.21 4.12
CA GLU A 145 -14.98 -3.93 4.66
C GLU A 145 -15.56 -3.26 5.90
N HIS A 146 -14.73 -2.70 6.79
CA HIS A 146 -15.19 -1.98 7.98
C HIS A 146 -15.82 -0.62 7.66
N LEU A 147 -15.49 -0.02 6.51
CA LEU A 147 -16.14 1.23 6.06
C LEU A 147 -17.66 1.08 5.88
N PHE A 148 -18.16 -0.11 5.57
CA PHE A 148 -19.60 -0.34 5.46
C PHE A 148 -20.36 -0.34 6.81
N ASP A 149 -19.63 -0.50 7.92
CA ASP A 149 -20.20 -0.46 9.27
C ASP A 149 -20.01 0.90 9.94
N TYR A 150 -19.42 1.86 9.24
CA TYR A 150 -19.18 3.22 9.71
C TYR A 150 -19.95 4.21 8.84
N ASP A 151 -20.72 5.11 9.47
CA ASP A 151 -21.37 6.19 8.76
C ASP A 151 -20.36 7.29 8.44
N VAL A 152 -19.83 7.26 7.24
CA VAL A 152 -18.83 8.22 6.73
C VAL A 152 -19.52 9.43 6.07
N THR A 153 -20.86 9.47 6.03
CA THR A 153 -21.59 10.54 5.36
C THR A 153 -21.26 11.90 5.96
N GLY A 154 -20.80 12.82 5.11
CA GLY A 154 -20.40 14.17 5.52
C GLY A 154 -19.08 14.25 6.29
N ALA A 155 -18.35 13.13 6.47
CA ALA A 155 -17.10 13.07 7.21
C ALA A 155 -15.95 13.79 6.48
N GLN A 156 -15.04 14.38 7.26
CA GLN A 156 -13.74 14.85 6.82
C GLN A 156 -12.73 13.73 7.02
N VAL A 157 -12.18 13.21 5.92
CA VAL A 157 -11.30 12.04 5.92
C VAL A 157 -9.87 12.44 5.61
N ILE A 158 -8.93 11.83 6.33
CA ILE A 158 -7.50 11.89 6.03
C ILE A 158 -7.03 10.46 5.70
N ASP A 159 -6.30 10.31 4.59
CA ASP A 159 -5.68 9.05 4.15
C ASP A 159 -4.15 9.22 4.15
N MET A 160 -3.49 8.67 5.17
CA MET A 160 -2.06 8.81 5.41
C MET A 160 -1.30 7.60 4.86
N GLY A 161 -0.35 7.84 3.95
CA GLY A 161 0.26 6.81 3.12
C GLY A 161 -0.76 6.28 2.10
N CYS A 162 -1.36 7.17 1.33
CA CYS A 162 -2.54 6.88 0.52
C CYS A 162 -2.30 5.89 -0.63
N GLY A 163 -1.07 5.73 -1.12
CA GLY A 163 -0.74 4.82 -2.22
C GLY A 163 -1.57 5.07 -3.48
N THR A 164 -2.45 4.14 -3.83
CA THR A 164 -3.42 4.30 -4.92
C THR A 164 -4.57 5.26 -4.60
N GLY A 165 -4.74 5.65 -3.34
CA GLY A 165 -5.89 6.42 -2.84
C GLY A 165 -7.15 5.59 -2.58
N ILE A 166 -7.07 4.27 -2.63
CA ILE A 166 -8.24 3.37 -2.58
C ILE A 166 -9.10 3.61 -1.34
N LEU A 167 -8.52 3.82 -0.16
CA LEU A 167 -9.26 4.01 1.09
C LEU A 167 -10.01 5.35 1.10
N GLY A 168 -9.30 6.42 0.75
CA GLY A 168 -9.89 7.76 0.64
C GLY A 168 -10.98 7.84 -0.42
N ILE A 169 -10.77 7.23 -1.59
CA ILE A 169 -11.77 7.20 -2.67
C ILE A 169 -12.99 6.37 -2.27
N ALA A 170 -12.81 5.23 -1.61
CA ALA A 170 -13.91 4.43 -1.08
C ALA A 170 -14.76 5.24 -0.08
N ALA A 171 -14.11 6.00 0.81
CA ALA A 171 -14.80 6.88 1.74
C ALA A 171 -15.62 7.97 1.01
N LEU A 172 -15.08 8.59 -0.05
CA LEU A 172 -15.81 9.55 -0.89
C LEU A 172 -17.03 8.91 -1.58
N LEU A 173 -16.87 7.71 -2.15
CA LEU A 173 -17.99 6.97 -2.78
C LEU A 173 -19.08 6.61 -1.77
N LEU A 174 -18.75 6.43 -0.51
CA LEU A 174 -19.68 6.16 0.60
C LEU A 174 -20.28 7.45 1.21
N GLY A 175 -19.87 8.63 0.74
CA GLY A 175 -20.50 9.90 1.11
C GLY A 175 -19.66 10.83 2.00
N ALA A 176 -18.35 10.61 2.15
CA ALA A 176 -17.47 11.56 2.81
C ALA A 176 -17.53 12.94 2.10
N ASP A 177 -17.50 14.03 2.89
CA ASP A 177 -17.56 15.40 2.36
C ASP A 177 -16.20 15.87 1.83
N SER A 178 -15.11 15.43 2.45
CA SER A 178 -13.77 15.86 2.05
C SER A 178 -12.72 14.77 2.27
N LEU A 179 -11.64 14.88 1.50
CA LEU A 179 -10.47 13.99 1.57
C LEU A 179 -9.18 14.79 1.52
N VAL A 180 -8.28 14.49 2.45
CA VAL A 180 -6.87 14.87 2.38
C VAL A 180 -6.06 13.58 2.30
N ALA A 181 -5.55 13.26 1.12
CA ALA A 181 -4.67 12.12 0.88
C ALA A 181 -3.21 12.59 0.92
N ILE A 182 -2.35 11.88 1.64
CA ILE A 182 -0.95 12.27 1.82
C ILE A 182 -0.07 11.06 1.56
N ASP A 183 0.97 11.23 0.75
CA ASP A 183 1.98 10.20 0.53
C ASP A 183 3.37 10.81 0.37
N ILE A 184 4.39 10.10 0.84
CA ILE A 184 5.79 10.51 0.72
C ILE A 184 6.33 10.29 -0.71
N SER A 185 5.69 9.40 -1.49
CA SER A 185 6.03 9.12 -2.87
C SER A 185 5.26 10.04 -3.82
N SER A 186 5.97 10.76 -4.68
CA SER A 186 5.36 11.55 -5.76
C SER A 186 4.61 10.68 -6.78
N GLU A 187 5.01 9.42 -6.94
CA GLU A 187 4.33 8.46 -7.81
C GLU A 187 2.97 8.07 -7.22
N CYS A 188 2.91 7.80 -5.91
CA CYS A 188 1.65 7.54 -5.21
C CYS A 188 0.69 8.74 -5.29
N VAL A 189 1.20 9.97 -5.11
CA VAL A 189 0.42 11.20 -5.29
C VAL A 189 -0.17 11.28 -6.70
N THR A 190 0.63 11.01 -7.72
CA THR A 190 0.19 11.02 -9.13
C THR A 190 -0.86 9.93 -9.37
N ASN A 191 -0.64 8.74 -8.83
CA ASN A 191 -1.57 7.61 -8.98
C ASN A 191 -2.90 7.87 -8.24
N THR A 192 -2.86 8.42 -7.03
CA THR A 192 -4.08 8.83 -6.29
C THR A 192 -4.90 9.85 -7.08
N LEU A 193 -4.24 10.88 -7.67
CA LEU A 193 -4.91 11.87 -8.52
C LEU A 193 -5.58 11.24 -9.74
N HIS A 194 -4.89 10.30 -10.40
CA HIS A 194 -5.43 9.54 -11.51
C HIS A 194 -6.67 8.73 -11.09
N ASN A 195 -6.58 7.97 -10.00
CA ASN A 195 -7.68 7.15 -9.51
C ASN A 195 -8.88 7.97 -9.03
N LEU A 196 -8.66 9.15 -8.44
CA LEU A 196 -9.74 10.10 -8.16
C LEU A 196 -10.51 10.48 -9.43
N GLN A 197 -9.80 10.80 -10.52
CA GLN A 197 -10.42 11.14 -11.80
C GLN A 197 -11.20 9.96 -12.39
N LEU A 198 -10.69 8.73 -12.33
CA LEU A 198 -11.40 7.51 -12.76
C LEU A 198 -12.74 7.34 -12.05
N ASN A 199 -12.83 7.75 -10.78
CA ASN A 199 -14.05 7.66 -9.97
C ASN A 199 -14.91 8.93 -10.01
N GLY A 200 -14.62 9.86 -10.92
CA GLY A 200 -15.40 11.07 -11.13
C GLY A 200 -15.14 12.19 -10.12
N PHE A 201 -14.08 12.07 -9.32
CA PHE A 201 -13.66 13.12 -8.40
C PHE A 201 -12.55 13.98 -9.01
N ALA A 202 -12.64 15.28 -8.81
CA ALA A 202 -11.59 16.23 -9.19
C ALA A 202 -10.99 16.86 -7.94
N SER A 203 -9.72 17.25 -8.01
CA SER A 203 -9.11 18.06 -6.95
C SER A 203 -9.88 19.38 -6.78
N SER A 204 -10.14 19.74 -5.52
CA SER A 204 -10.93 20.90 -5.15
C SER A 204 -10.54 21.36 -3.74
N GLU A 205 -11.19 22.37 -3.20
CA GLU A 205 -11.01 22.75 -1.79
C GLU A 205 -11.38 21.63 -0.79
N ARG A 206 -12.19 20.64 -1.24
CA ARG A 206 -12.60 19.50 -0.43
C ARG A 206 -11.76 18.24 -0.65
N ILE A 207 -11.05 18.15 -1.77
CA ILE A 207 -10.23 16.98 -2.13
C ILE A 207 -8.84 17.46 -2.47
N SER A 208 -7.88 17.12 -1.61
CA SER A 208 -6.48 17.47 -1.73
C SER A 208 -5.62 16.23 -1.70
N VAL A 209 -4.64 16.14 -2.59
CA VAL A 209 -3.60 15.12 -2.57
C VAL A 209 -2.25 15.82 -2.39
N LEU A 210 -1.52 15.48 -1.34
CA LEU A 210 -0.33 16.17 -0.90
C LEU A 210 0.89 15.24 -0.93
N HIS A 211 1.98 15.72 -1.50
CA HIS A 211 3.27 15.08 -1.39
C HIS A 211 3.94 15.48 -0.08
N GLY A 212 4.24 14.51 0.79
CA GLY A 212 4.90 14.75 2.06
C GLY A 212 4.61 13.68 3.12
N ASP A 213 5.11 13.91 4.31
CA ASP A 213 4.94 13.07 5.50
C ASP A 213 3.82 13.59 6.42
N ALA A 214 3.71 13.01 7.61
CA ALA A 214 2.73 13.41 8.62
C ALA A 214 2.92 14.85 9.15
N GLY A 215 3.99 15.55 8.79
CA GLY A 215 4.15 16.98 9.06
C GLY A 215 3.08 17.84 8.40
N GLN A 216 2.53 17.38 7.26
CA GLN A 216 1.41 18.03 6.55
C GLN A 216 0.15 18.13 7.43
N LEU A 217 -0.03 17.22 8.39
CA LEU A 217 -1.18 17.19 9.31
C LEU A 217 -1.28 18.43 10.19
N SER A 218 -0.18 19.18 10.36
CA SER A 218 -0.17 20.44 11.11
C SER A 218 -1.13 21.49 10.56
N ALA A 219 -1.54 21.39 9.30
CA ALA A 219 -2.54 22.26 8.66
C ALA A 219 -3.99 21.89 9.00
N TYR A 220 -4.22 20.73 9.63
CA TYR A 220 -5.55 20.16 9.87
C TYR A 220 -5.85 19.86 11.36
N PRO A 221 -5.54 20.74 12.33
CA PRO A 221 -5.68 20.43 13.74
C PRO A 221 -7.15 20.21 14.12
N GLY A 222 -7.46 19.02 14.65
CA GLY A 222 -8.79 18.68 15.15
C GLY A 222 -9.90 18.70 14.10
N LYS A 223 -9.58 18.48 12.82
CA LYS A 223 -10.57 18.57 11.73
C LYS A 223 -11.10 17.21 11.27
N ALA A 224 -10.27 16.18 11.27
CA ALA A 224 -10.67 14.89 10.72
C ALA A 224 -11.68 14.17 11.61
N ASP A 225 -12.73 13.65 11.00
CA ASP A 225 -13.65 12.68 11.60
C ASP A 225 -13.04 11.29 11.59
N LEU A 226 -12.30 10.97 10.53
CA LEU A 226 -11.68 9.69 10.30
C LEU A 226 -10.30 9.87 9.66
N LEU A 227 -9.30 9.18 10.22
CA LEU A 227 -7.95 9.11 9.66
C LEU A 227 -7.59 7.64 9.43
N PHE A 228 -7.17 7.32 8.20
CA PHE A 228 -6.57 6.04 7.84
C PHE A 228 -5.05 6.13 7.87
N ALA A 229 -4.40 5.07 8.37
CA ALA A 229 -2.98 4.84 8.17
C ALA A 229 -2.74 3.32 7.97
N ASN A 230 -2.58 2.93 6.71
CA ASN A 230 -2.27 1.55 6.32
C ASN A 230 -0.80 1.49 5.87
N ILE A 231 0.12 1.63 6.81
CA ILE A 231 1.57 1.77 6.60
C ILE A 231 2.36 1.01 7.67
N HIS A 232 3.69 1.01 7.56
CA HIS A 232 4.54 0.28 8.48
C HIS A 232 4.39 0.72 9.94
N ARG A 233 4.37 -0.27 10.88
CA ARG A 233 4.25 -0.08 12.33
C ARG A 233 5.13 1.04 12.89
N ASN A 234 6.41 1.08 12.50
CA ASN A 234 7.36 2.03 13.08
C ASN A 234 6.98 3.48 12.76
N ILE A 235 6.54 3.74 11.54
CA ILE A 235 6.06 5.05 11.08
C ILE A 235 4.77 5.42 11.84
N ILE A 236 3.83 4.48 11.94
CA ILE A 236 2.59 4.70 12.71
C ILE A 236 2.92 5.14 14.14
N LEU A 237 3.78 4.39 14.85
CA LEU A 237 4.12 4.68 16.24
C LEU A 237 4.80 6.04 16.41
N GLU A 238 5.64 6.46 15.47
CA GLU A 238 6.29 7.77 15.47
C GLU A 238 5.28 8.90 15.24
N ASP A 239 4.30 8.69 14.35
CA ASP A 239 3.36 9.71 13.91
C ASP A 239 2.06 9.78 14.71
N LEU A 240 1.81 8.83 15.65
CA LEU A 240 0.61 8.84 16.50
C LEU A 240 0.27 10.20 17.12
N PRO A 241 1.21 10.97 17.68
CA PRO A 241 0.90 12.30 18.22
C PRO A 241 0.32 13.26 17.18
N ARG A 242 0.80 13.17 15.91
CA ARG A 242 0.32 13.99 14.80
C ARG A 242 -1.07 13.57 14.35
N TYR A 243 -1.35 12.25 14.32
CA TYR A 243 -2.68 11.71 13.98
C TYR A 243 -3.71 12.16 15.00
N VAL A 244 -3.40 12.04 16.29
CA VAL A 244 -4.28 12.52 17.37
C VAL A 244 -4.53 14.03 17.28
N ALA A 245 -3.50 14.82 16.94
CA ALA A 245 -3.66 16.26 16.79
C ALA A 245 -4.57 16.63 15.61
N ALA A 246 -4.56 15.86 14.52
CA ALA A 246 -5.36 16.10 13.32
C ALA A 246 -6.83 15.68 13.48
N VAL A 247 -7.10 14.63 14.27
CA VAL A 247 -8.44 14.10 14.50
C VAL A 247 -9.16 14.89 15.59
N ARG A 248 -10.46 15.19 15.39
CA ARG A 248 -11.30 15.87 16.40
C ARG A 248 -11.60 14.96 17.61
N SER A 249 -12.08 15.53 18.70
CA SER A 249 -12.63 14.73 19.81
C SER A 249 -13.81 13.87 19.31
N GLY A 250 -13.84 12.61 19.70
CA GLY A 250 -14.79 11.60 19.23
C GLY A 250 -14.54 11.08 17.81
N GLY A 251 -13.55 11.61 17.08
CA GLY A 251 -13.14 11.10 15.77
C GLY A 251 -12.31 9.83 15.90
N GLU A 252 -12.12 9.12 14.79
CA GLU A 252 -11.49 7.80 14.77
C GLU A 252 -10.17 7.79 13.98
N VAL A 253 -9.24 6.95 14.43
CA VAL A 253 -7.99 6.62 13.71
C VAL A 253 -8.00 5.11 13.46
N TRP A 254 -7.92 4.74 12.20
CA TRP A 254 -7.91 3.36 11.74
C TRP A 254 -6.54 2.97 11.23
N LEU A 255 -5.97 1.95 11.82
CA LEU A 255 -4.58 1.56 11.63
C LEU A 255 -4.46 0.14 11.12
N SER A 256 -3.62 -0.08 10.11
CA SER A 256 -3.21 -1.40 9.63
C SER A 256 -1.85 -1.31 8.93
N GLY A 257 -1.40 -2.39 8.25
CA GLY A 257 -0.07 -2.44 7.64
C GLY A 257 0.99 -3.01 8.59
N PHE A 258 0.56 -3.73 9.62
CA PHE A 258 1.41 -4.40 10.59
C PHE A 258 0.84 -5.76 11.00
N LEU A 259 1.71 -6.61 11.55
CA LEU A 259 1.39 -7.98 11.90
C LEU A 259 0.66 -8.08 13.25
N LEU A 260 -0.05 -9.17 13.45
CA LEU A 260 -0.68 -9.51 14.75
C LEU A 260 0.37 -9.59 15.88
N SER A 261 1.61 -9.99 15.57
CA SER A 261 2.73 -10.00 16.52
C SER A 261 3.09 -8.60 17.05
N ASP A 262 2.75 -7.55 16.31
CA ASP A 262 3.03 -6.16 16.68
C ASP A 262 1.98 -5.55 17.63
N ARG A 263 0.89 -6.28 17.90
CA ARG A 263 -0.26 -5.81 18.67
C ARG A 263 0.14 -5.17 20.01
N THR A 264 1.06 -5.78 20.73
CA THR A 264 1.48 -5.24 22.05
C THR A 264 2.11 -3.84 21.92
N ALA A 265 2.99 -3.65 20.94
CA ALA A 265 3.64 -2.36 20.70
C ALA A 265 2.63 -1.29 20.23
N ILE A 266 1.70 -1.68 19.35
CA ILE A 266 0.61 -0.79 18.89
C ILE A 266 -0.28 -0.38 20.07
N CYS A 267 -0.74 -1.31 20.90
CA CYS A 267 -1.58 -0.99 22.07
C CYS A 267 -0.89 -0.04 23.04
N GLN A 268 0.41 -0.23 23.30
CA GLN A 268 1.20 0.66 24.15
C GLN A 268 1.33 2.08 23.54
N GLY A 269 1.59 2.16 22.24
CA GLY A 269 1.64 3.42 21.51
C GLY A 269 0.31 4.18 21.57
N LEU A 270 -0.80 3.50 21.28
CA LEU A 270 -2.15 4.10 21.33
C LEU A 270 -2.50 4.63 22.73
N ALA A 271 -2.23 3.84 23.77
CA ALA A 271 -2.46 4.24 25.15
C ALA A 271 -1.63 5.48 25.54
N SER A 272 -0.40 5.60 25.04
CA SER A 272 0.50 6.73 25.34
C SER A 272 -0.02 8.07 24.81
N VAL A 273 -0.87 8.05 23.77
CA VAL A 273 -1.45 9.25 23.13
C VAL A 273 -2.94 9.43 23.41
N GLY A 274 -3.55 8.56 24.25
CA GLY A 274 -4.95 8.66 24.67
C GLY A 274 -5.95 8.23 23.60
N LEU A 275 -5.57 7.32 22.69
CA LEU A 275 -6.48 6.66 21.76
C LEU A 275 -7.05 5.39 22.40
N GLU A 276 -8.37 5.27 22.40
CA GLU A 276 -9.08 4.09 22.88
C GLU A 276 -9.33 3.12 21.73
N ILE A 277 -8.96 1.86 21.89
CA ILE A 277 -9.28 0.80 20.93
C ILE A 277 -10.77 0.48 21.07
N ILE A 278 -11.51 0.58 19.96
CA ILE A 278 -12.96 0.29 19.94
C ILE A 278 -13.31 -0.96 19.13
N ASP A 279 -12.39 -1.39 18.25
CA ASP A 279 -12.57 -2.60 17.46
C ASP A 279 -11.22 -3.10 16.92
N GLU A 280 -11.10 -4.41 16.71
CA GLU A 280 -9.94 -5.06 16.09
C GLU A 280 -10.40 -6.16 15.14
N ALA A 281 -9.71 -6.34 14.04
CA ALA A 281 -9.89 -7.46 13.12
C ALA A 281 -8.55 -8.03 12.68
N THR A 282 -8.56 -9.31 12.34
CA THR A 282 -7.38 -10.01 11.81
C THR A 282 -7.73 -10.72 10.52
N SER A 283 -6.79 -10.73 9.59
CA SER A 283 -6.85 -11.55 8.38
C SER A 283 -5.47 -12.14 8.15
N GLU A 284 -5.38 -13.48 8.24
CA GLU A 284 -4.13 -14.20 8.32
C GLU A 284 -3.24 -13.66 9.46
N GLU A 285 -2.04 -13.21 9.14
CA GLU A 285 -1.09 -12.64 10.11
C GLU A 285 -1.24 -11.13 10.31
N TRP A 286 -2.13 -10.47 9.57
CA TRP A 286 -2.32 -9.02 9.59
C TRP A 286 -3.34 -8.59 10.64
N LEU A 287 -3.10 -7.43 11.23
CA LEU A 287 -3.97 -6.80 12.22
C LEU A 287 -4.50 -5.47 11.71
N PHE A 288 -5.77 -5.22 11.97
CA PHE A 288 -6.45 -3.94 11.81
C PHE A 288 -6.97 -3.49 13.17
N VAL A 289 -6.84 -2.21 13.48
CA VAL A 289 -7.26 -1.62 14.75
C VAL A 289 -8.03 -0.33 14.49
N ARG A 290 -9.25 -0.25 15.01
CA ARG A 290 -10.04 0.98 15.08
C ARG A 290 -9.88 1.61 16.44
N THR A 291 -9.61 2.90 16.44
CA THR A 291 -9.44 3.67 17.69
C THR A 291 -10.29 4.92 17.66
N ARG A 292 -10.60 5.43 18.85
CA ARG A 292 -11.33 6.69 19.03
C ARG A 292 -10.55 7.64 19.94
N LYS A 293 -10.53 8.91 19.56
CA LYS A 293 -10.02 9.98 20.41
C LYS A 293 -11.09 10.39 21.42
N ALA A 294 -10.74 10.43 22.71
CA ALA A 294 -11.59 10.91 23.78
C ALA A 294 -12.06 12.37 23.59
#